data_cc62cfbb88f6c299f2f58101b083a20d
#
_entry.id   cc62cfbb88f6c299f2f58101b083a20d
#
_cell.length_a   1.000
_cell.length_b   1.000
_cell.length_c   1.000
_cell.angle_alpha   90.00
_cell.angle_beta   90.00
_cell.angle_gamma   90.00
#
_symmetry.space_group_name_H-M   'P 1'
#
loop_
_entity.id
_entity.type
_entity.pdbx_description
1 polymer ?
#
loop_
_entity_poly.entity_id
_entity_poly.type
_entity_poly.pdbx_seq_one_letter_code
_entity_poly.pdbx_strand_id
1 'polypeptide(L)'
;MKRTSIVELVVDKSSEEKLKLLCGLSSKLWNEANYAKRRMFFEKRGVDLNATYKEYYEKYKMLIGSATAQHVLNKNDEAWRSFFKLLKLKKESRLPPFITRVNPPGYKKKNNKRTLWTVLRKDQYRVEGDKIVLKGLGAIGWIELKYKGLIHLKGERGRLEIHYDQDRRKWYVHISFEVLEKTVRGVWVSVPGKPRGNLVAGTDIGINNLVAIYVESGLAKLVNGKPLKAVSHYWRLRIAEYQSMLNKYGLKTSRRLRSMYSKWRRRVKAYIDSRVRQAIEWLYSVGVSVVKVGYPKYIAQENGDFNNVHVWTYGYLLRRIHEVAEEYGITVVYVSEAYTSSKCPIHGERCGSRVKRGLFKCTRLNKVFNADLVGAYNILITPSPERDRGNGLETQPGIEPSRRGDVIPNLPALAGTLAR
;
A
#
# COMPACT_ATOMS: atom_id res chain seq x y z
N MET A 1 16.10 -1.31 -0.10
CA MET A 1 14.61 -1.30 -0.05
C MET A 1 14.10 -2.47 0.79
N LYS A 2 13.11 -2.24 1.68
CA LYS A 2 12.57 -3.33 2.52
C LYS A 2 11.24 -3.84 1.97
N ARG A 3 11.11 -5.16 1.82
CA ARG A 3 9.88 -5.87 1.37
C ARG A 3 9.65 -7.12 2.21
N THR A 4 8.46 -7.69 2.11
CA THR A 4 8.05 -8.86 2.90
C THR A 4 7.61 -9.99 1.98
N SER A 5 8.17 -11.17 2.17
CA SER A 5 7.69 -12.43 1.58
C SER A 5 6.72 -13.11 2.54
N ILE A 6 5.59 -13.59 2.04
CA ILE A 6 4.55 -14.21 2.83
C ILE A 6 4.36 -15.65 2.36
N VAL A 7 4.47 -16.61 3.30
CA VAL A 7 4.24 -18.02 3.05
C VAL A 7 3.23 -18.60 4.04
N GLU A 8 2.48 -19.61 3.63
CA GLU A 8 1.53 -20.35 4.47
C GLU A 8 2.27 -21.46 5.22
N LEU A 9 2.07 -21.54 6.54
CA LEU A 9 2.62 -22.64 7.33
C LEU A 9 1.73 -23.88 7.27
N VAL A 10 2.36 -25.03 7.20
CA VAL A 10 1.73 -26.34 7.40
C VAL A 10 2.14 -26.81 8.79
N VAL A 11 1.18 -26.85 9.70
CA VAL A 11 1.43 -27.14 11.11
C VAL A 11 0.71 -28.43 11.53
N ASP A 12 1.43 -29.31 12.24
CA ASP A 12 0.86 -30.43 12.97
C ASP A 12 0.25 -29.94 14.30
N LYS A 13 -0.45 -30.83 15.01
CA LYS A 13 -1.17 -30.49 16.23
C LYS A 13 -0.23 -30.00 17.34
N SER A 14 0.93 -30.64 17.53
CA SER A 14 1.90 -30.26 18.57
C SER A 14 2.50 -28.88 18.29
N SER A 15 2.98 -28.65 17.07
CA SER A 15 3.52 -27.34 16.65
C SER A 15 2.45 -26.26 16.70
N GLU A 16 1.18 -26.57 16.40
CA GLU A 16 0.08 -25.61 16.50
C GLU A 16 -0.17 -25.17 17.95
N GLU A 17 -0.10 -26.07 18.93
CA GLU A 17 -0.26 -25.77 20.34
C GLU A 17 0.87 -24.84 20.82
N LYS A 18 2.12 -25.15 20.47
CA LYS A 18 3.28 -24.28 20.77
C LYS A 18 3.13 -22.88 20.12
N LEU A 19 2.70 -22.81 18.84
CA LEU A 19 2.44 -21.54 18.16
C LEU A 19 1.32 -20.74 18.81
N LYS A 20 0.23 -21.39 19.22
CA LYS A 20 -0.86 -20.74 19.95
C LYS A 20 -0.38 -20.12 21.26
N LEU A 21 0.45 -20.85 22.01
CA LEU A 21 1.04 -20.38 23.26
C LEU A 21 1.96 -19.19 23.00
N LEU A 22 2.95 -19.34 22.09
CA LEU A 22 3.90 -18.28 21.74
C LEU A 22 3.19 -16.99 21.27
N CYS A 23 2.31 -17.12 20.29
CA CYS A 23 1.60 -15.98 19.72
C CYS A 23 0.58 -15.37 20.68
N GLY A 24 -0.03 -16.19 21.54
CA GLY A 24 -0.94 -15.74 22.58
C GLY A 24 -0.24 -14.90 23.64
N LEU A 25 0.90 -15.37 24.14
CA LEU A 25 1.73 -14.65 25.11
C LEU A 25 2.34 -13.37 24.52
N SER A 26 2.85 -13.44 23.27
CA SER A 26 3.38 -12.25 22.57
C SER A 26 2.31 -11.17 22.37
N SER A 27 1.11 -11.56 22.01
CA SER A 27 -0.02 -10.62 21.86
C SER A 27 -0.50 -10.07 23.21
N LYS A 28 -0.37 -10.85 24.29
CA LYS A 28 -0.67 -10.40 25.66
C LYS A 28 0.35 -9.35 26.08
N LEU A 29 1.64 -9.63 25.91
CA LEU A 29 2.73 -8.69 26.20
C LEU A 29 2.54 -7.36 25.42
N TRP A 30 2.26 -7.44 24.11
CA TRP A 30 1.93 -6.25 23.32
C TRP A 30 0.79 -5.45 23.92
N ASN A 31 -0.30 -6.11 24.30
CA ASN A 31 -1.49 -5.44 24.79
C ASN A 31 -1.26 -4.78 26.17
N GLU A 32 -0.52 -5.42 27.05
CA GLU A 32 -0.17 -4.87 28.38
C GLU A 32 0.71 -3.62 28.23
N ALA A 33 1.80 -3.71 27.47
CA ALA A 33 2.67 -2.57 27.18
C ALA A 33 1.94 -1.42 26.48
N ASN A 34 1.08 -1.77 25.51
CA ASN A 34 0.29 -0.78 24.78
C ASN A 34 -0.76 -0.11 25.68
N TYR A 35 -1.36 -0.85 26.59
CA TYR A 35 -2.33 -0.29 27.55
C TYR A 35 -1.68 0.79 28.44
N ALA A 36 -0.52 0.49 29.02
CA ALA A 36 0.22 1.46 29.84
C ALA A 36 0.53 2.76 29.07
N LYS A 37 1.06 2.63 27.84
CA LYS A 37 1.38 3.78 26.98
C LYS A 37 0.14 4.56 26.54
N ARG A 38 -0.96 3.87 26.25
CA ARG A 38 -2.24 4.52 25.92
C ARG A 38 -2.80 5.30 27.10
N ARG A 39 -2.70 4.77 28.33
CA ARG A 39 -3.07 5.51 29.55
C ARG A 39 -2.27 6.81 29.65
N MET A 40 -0.94 6.75 29.58
CA MET A 40 -0.09 7.95 29.61
C MET A 40 -0.49 8.98 28.54
N PHE A 41 -0.76 8.51 27.31
CA PHE A 41 -1.15 9.38 26.21
C PHE A 41 -2.49 10.10 26.46
N PHE A 42 -3.52 9.37 26.90
CA PHE A 42 -4.85 9.96 27.13
C PHE A 42 -4.92 10.79 28.41
N GLU A 43 -4.11 10.49 29.40
CA GLU A 43 -3.94 11.28 30.62
C GLU A 43 -3.05 12.52 30.43
N LYS A 44 -2.56 12.77 29.19
CA LYS A 44 -1.71 13.91 28.78
C LYS A 44 -0.39 14.01 29.56
N ARG A 45 0.10 12.93 30.14
CA ARG A 45 1.36 12.88 30.93
C ARG A 45 2.63 12.74 30.09
N GLY A 46 2.50 12.73 28.75
CA GLY A 46 3.57 12.27 27.86
C GLY A 46 3.64 10.74 27.80
N VAL A 47 4.24 10.19 26.75
CA VAL A 47 4.41 8.72 26.63
C VAL A 47 5.88 8.40 26.82
N ASP A 48 6.23 7.89 28.00
CA ASP A 48 7.53 7.28 28.21
C ASP A 48 7.54 5.86 27.67
N LEU A 49 8.36 5.65 26.64
CA LEU A 49 8.48 4.34 26.00
C LEU A 49 9.20 3.33 26.88
N ASN A 50 10.03 3.78 27.81
CA ASN A 50 10.86 2.93 28.66
C ASN A 50 10.24 2.60 30.02
N ALA A 51 9.27 3.39 30.50
CA ALA A 51 8.71 3.31 31.83
C ALA A 51 8.27 1.90 32.29
N THR A 52 7.78 1.09 31.31
CA THR A 52 7.24 -0.24 31.59
C THR A 52 8.08 -1.36 30.96
N TYR A 53 9.20 -1.01 30.28
CA TYR A 53 9.98 -1.99 29.52
C TYR A 53 10.55 -3.09 30.44
N LYS A 54 11.22 -2.70 31.54
CA LYS A 54 11.89 -3.64 32.45
C LYS A 54 10.89 -4.62 33.07
N GLU A 55 9.77 -4.10 33.59
CA GLU A 55 8.70 -4.90 34.20
C GLU A 55 8.17 -5.97 33.26
N TYR A 56 7.74 -5.56 32.06
CA TYR A 56 7.16 -6.51 31.11
C TYR A 56 8.20 -7.45 30.49
N TYR A 57 9.44 -7.00 30.31
CA TYR A 57 10.52 -7.86 29.88
C TYR A 57 10.78 -8.98 30.89
N GLU A 58 10.95 -8.66 32.19
CA GLU A 58 11.18 -9.64 33.21
C GLU A 58 10.04 -10.66 33.32
N LYS A 59 8.80 -10.20 33.22
CA LYS A 59 7.59 -11.04 33.25
C LYS A 59 7.53 -12.08 32.15
N TYR A 60 8.03 -11.74 30.93
CA TYR A 60 7.81 -12.56 29.74
C TYR A 60 9.06 -13.26 29.21
N LYS A 61 10.28 -12.83 29.59
CA LYS A 61 11.54 -13.34 29.02
C LYS A 61 11.70 -14.85 29.15
N MET A 62 11.30 -15.43 30.27
CA MET A 62 11.40 -16.88 30.51
C MET A 62 10.30 -17.65 29.73
N LEU A 63 9.14 -17.06 29.53
CA LEU A 63 7.99 -17.70 28.90
C LEU A 63 8.14 -17.83 27.38
N ILE A 64 8.60 -16.76 26.70
CA ILE A 64 8.66 -16.68 25.22
C ILE A 64 10.08 -16.45 24.69
N GLY A 65 11.07 -16.41 25.56
CA GLY A 65 12.47 -16.12 25.24
C GLY A 65 12.79 -14.62 25.29
N SER A 66 13.99 -14.30 25.78
CA SER A 66 14.47 -12.92 25.96
C SER A 66 14.38 -12.10 24.68
N ALA A 67 14.91 -12.63 23.57
CA ALA A 67 14.91 -11.94 22.29
C ALA A 67 13.49 -11.70 21.76
N THR A 68 12.57 -12.65 21.90
CA THR A 68 11.16 -12.49 21.50
C THR A 68 10.47 -11.40 22.34
N ALA A 69 10.64 -11.42 23.66
CA ALA A 69 10.06 -10.42 24.56
C ALA A 69 10.55 -9.01 24.19
N GLN A 70 11.87 -8.84 24.01
CA GLN A 70 12.47 -7.58 23.53
C GLN A 70 11.88 -7.12 22.21
N HIS A 71 11.77 -8.03 21.20
CA HIS A 71 11.26 -7.64 19.90
C HIS A 71 9.77 -7.28 19.90
N VAL A 72 8.95 -7.91 20.72
CA VAL A 72 7.54 -7.52 20.89
C VAL A 72 7.45 -6.11 21.50
N LEU A 73 8.23 -5.80 22.54
CA LEU A 73 8.28 -4.48 23.16
C LEU A 73 8.81 -3.41 22.20
N ASN A 74 9.93 -3.68 21.54
CA ASN A 74 10.52 -2.77 20.55
C ASN A 74 9.55 -2.49 19.38
N LYS A 75 8.82 -3.49 18.91
CA LYS A 75 7.80 -3.33 17.87
C LYS A 75 6.64 -2.44 18.34
N ASN A 76 6.27 -2.52 19.62
CA ASN A 76 5.28 -1.62 20.21
C ASN A 76 5.81 -0.18 20.25
N ASP A 77 7.07 0.02 20.65
CA ASP A 77 7.72 1.34 20.68
C ASP A 77 7.85 1.95 19.27
N GLU A 78 8.24 1.14 18.29
CA GLU A 78 8.26 1.56 16.88
C GLU A 78 6.88 2.04 16.40
N ALA A 79 5.80 1.36 16.80
CA ALA A 79 4.45 1.75 16.46
C ALA A 79 4.07 3.11 17.08
N TRP A 80 4.47 3.36 18.34
CA TRP A 80 4.25 4.65 18.99
C TRP A 80 5.09 5.77 18.38
N ARG A 81 6.38 5.53 18.08
CA ARG A 81 7.24 6.51 17.37
C ARG A 81 6.66 6.85 15.99
N SER A 82 6.20 5.84 15.26
CA SER A 82 5.54 6.03 13.96
C SER A 82 4.26 6.87 14.10
N PHE A 83 3.44 6.62 15.12
CA PHE A 83 2.24 7.41 15.41
C PHE A 83 2.57 8.88 15.65
N PHE A 84 3.56 9.18 16.52
CA PHE A 84 3.96 10.58 16.78
C PHE A 84 4.54 11.27 15.55
N LYS A 85 5.35 10.55 14.74
CA LYS A 85 5.86 11.09 13.47
C LYS A 85 4.72 11.44 12.51
N LEU A 86 3.74 10.54 12.36
CA LEU A 86 2.57 10.79 11.52
C LEU A 86 1.68 11.92 12.07
N LEU A 87 1.57 12.05 13.38
CA LEU A 87 0.83 13.13 14.02
C LEU A 87 1.49 14.50 13.75
N LYS A 88 2.82 14.56 13.80
CA LYS A 88 3.60 15.73 13.41
C LYS A 88 3.36 16.09 11.94
N LEU A 89 3.51 15.13 11.03
CA LEU A 89 3.24 15.34 9.60
C LEU A 89 1.79 15.80 9.33
N LYS A 90 0.82 15.29 10.12
CA LYS A 90 -0.57 15.73 10.03
C LYS A 90 -0.74 17.20 10.42
N LYS A 91 -0.10 17.66 11.49
CA LYS A 91 -0.11 19.05 11.92
C LYS A 91 0.53 20.00 10.87
N GLU A 92 1.57 19.51 10.20
CA GLU A 92 2.28 20.22 9.13
C GLU A 92 1.58 20.12 7.76
N SER A 93 0.40 19.49 7.67
CA SER A 93 -0.32 19.21 6.40
C SER A 93 0.51 18.45 5.37
N ARG A 94 1.52 17.69 5.80
CA ARG A 94 2.48 16.91 4.97
C ARG A 94 2.20 15.41 4.96
N LEU A 95 1.04 14.96 5.42
CA LEU A 95 0.68 13.54 5.37
C LEU A 95 0.60 13.05 3.92
N PRO A 96 1.18 11.86 3.62
CA PRO A 96 0.94 11.20 2.35
C PRO A 96 -0.57 11.00 2.11
N PRO A 97 -1.07 11.23 0.88
CA PRO A 97 -2.51 11.23 0.60
C PRO A 97 -3.21 9.88 0.83
N PHE A 98 -2.46 8.79 0.85
CA PHE A 98 -3.00 7.46 1.17
C PHE A 98 -3.11 7.18 2.68
N ILE A 99 -2.68 8.09 3.56
CA ILE A 99 -2.85 8.01 5.02
C ILE A 99 -3.99 8.91 5.44
N THR A 100 -5.19 8.35 5.53
CA THR A 100 -6.41 9.10 5.84
C THR A 100 -6.66 9.27 7.34
N ARG A 101 -6.10 8.38 8.18
CA ARG A 101 -6.32 8.39 9.63
C ARG A 101 -5.02 8.15 10.38
N VAL A 102 -4.77 8.97 11.40
CA VAL A 102 -3.64 8.82 12.32
C VAL A 102 -4.22 8.52 13.71
N ASN A 103 -4.09 7.28 14.13
CA ASN A 103 -4.58 6.80 15.41
C ASN A 103 -3.45 6.18 16.23
N PRO A 104 -3.49 6.26 17.58
CA PRO A 104 -2.53 5.60 18.42
C PRO A 104 -2.57 4.06 18.21
N PRO A 105 -1.45 3.35 18.47
CA PRO A 105 -1.37 1.92 18.24
C PRO A 105 -2.52 1.15 18.89
N GLY A 106 -3.12 0.23 18.13
CA GLY A 106 -4.25 -0.58 18.56
C GLY A 106 -3.84 -1.82 19.35
N TYR A 107 -4.81 -2.43 20.02
CA TYR A 107 -4.62 -3.73 20.68
C TYR A 107 -4.59 -4.87 19.65
N LYS A 108 -3.87 -5.93 19.98
CA LYS A 108 -3.89 -7.19 19.24
C LYS A 108 -5.18 -7.97 19.55
N LYS A 109 -6.31 -7.48 19.02
CA LYS A 109 -7.64 -8.09 19.15
C LYS A 109 -8.47 -7.93 17.88
N LYS A 110 -9.33 -8.93 17.62
CA LYS A 110 -10.32 -8.91 16.54
C LYS A 110 -11.59 -9.60 17.06
N ASN A 111 -12.76 -8.98 16.88
CA ASN A 111 -14.05 -9.50 17.37
C ASN A 111 -14.00 -9.91 18.86
N ASN A 112 -13.47 -9.05 19.72
CA ASN A 112 -13.24 -9.25 21.16
C ASN A 112 -12.35 -10.43 21.54
N LYS A 113 -11.75 -11.14 20.57
CA LYS A 113 -10.76 -12.19 20.79
C LYS A 113 -9.34 -11.67 20.51
N ARG A 114 -8.38 -12.12 21.30
CA ARG A 114 -6.97 -11.82 21.08
C ARG A 114 -6.53 -12.43 19.75
N THR A 115 -5.82 -11.65 18.93
CA THR A 115 -5.20 -12.16 17.70
C THR A 115 -3.92 -12.91 18.07
N LEU A 116 -3.67 -14.02 17.40
CA LEU A 116 -2.43 -14.77 17.55
C LEU A 116 -1.37 -14.17 16.63
N TRP A 117 -0.34 -13.57 17.25
CA TRP A 117 0.73 -12.86 16.55
C TRP A 117 2.00 -12.86 17.39
N THR A 118 3.14 -13.01 16.74
CA THR A 118 4.48 -12.83 17.34
C THR A 118 5.45 -12.23 16.32
N VAL A 119 6.57 -11.73 16.82
CA VAL A 119 7.70 -11.24 16.04
C VAL A 119 9.00 -11.82 16.57
N LEU A 120 9.85 -12.31 15.67
CA LEU A 120 11.12 -12.92 15.96
C LEU A 120 12.26 -12.16 15.29
N ARG A 121 13.41 -12.12 15.96
CA ARG A 121 14.65 -11.55 15.47
C ARG A 121 15.29 -12.46 14.40
N LYS A 122 16.16 -11.94 13.56
CA LYS A 122 16.80 -12.68 12.45
C LYS A 122 17.58 -13.92 12.86
N ASP A 123 18.14 -13.92 14.07
CA ASP A 123 18.92 -15.04 14.62
C ASP A 123 18.06 -16.12 15.32
N GLN A 124 16.77 -15.84 15.55
CA GLN A 124 15.84 -16.77 16.16
C GLN A 124 15.20 -17.74 15.16
N TYR A 125 15.46 -17.61 13.87
CA TYR A 125 14.89 -18.49 12.86
C TYR A 125 15.89 -18.84 11.76
N ARG A 126 15.69 -20.00 11.17
CA ARG A 126 16.40 -20.45 9.94
C ARG A 126 15.37 -20.93 8.92
N VAL A 127 15.68 -20.73 7.65
CA VAL A 127 14.88 -21.27 6.53
C VAL A 127 15.76 -22.30 5.83
N GLU A 128 15.32 -23.55 5.85
CA GLU A 128 16.05 -24.72 5.36
C GLU A 128 15.12 -25.51 4.42
N GLY A 129 15.34 -25.36 3.10
CA GLY A 129 14.46 -25.99 2.11
C GLY A 129 13.02 -25.53 2.24
N ASP A 130 12.10 -26.44 2.54
CA ASP A 130 10.67 -26.23 2.75
C ASP A 130 10.27 -26.01 4.21
N LYS A 131 11.27 -25.84 5.11
CA LYS A 131 11.09 -25.74 6.54
C LYS A 131 11.57 -24.41 7.12
N ILE A 132 10.94 -24.00 8.19
CA ILE A 132 11.37 -22.87 9.02
C ILE A 132 11.55 -23.41 10.44
N VAL A 133 12.77 -23.28 10.97
CA VAL A 133 13.10 -23.67 12.34
C VAL A 133 13.15 -22.43 13.21
N LEU A 134 12.39 -22.43 14.28
CA LEU A 134 12.33 -21.36 15.29
C LEU A 134 13.04 -21.81 16.55
N LYS A 135 13.88 -20.95 17.14
CA LYS A 135 14.66 -21.25 18.36
C LYS A 135 14.71 -20.05 19.31
N GLY A 136 15.15 -20.31 20.54
CA GLY A 136 15.27 -19.25 21.56
C GLY A 136 13.91 -18.74 22.04
N LEU A 137 12.92 -19.62 22.16
CA LEU A 137 11.54 -19.29 22.50
C LEU A 137 11.22 -19.49 24.00
N GLY A 138 12.22 -19.44 24.87
CA GLY A 138 12.06 -19.65 26.31
C GLY A 138 11.52 -21.03 26.67
N ALA A 139 10.54 -21.11 27.54
CA ALA A 139 9.92 -22.34 28.00
C ALA A 139 9.21 -23.14 26.89
N ILE A 140 8.95 -22.55 25.73
CA ILE A 140 8.30 -23.19 24.57
C ILE A 140 9.30 -24.11 23.84
N GLY A 141 10.61 -23.80 23.94
CA GLY A 141 11.67 -24.56 23.30
C GLY A 141 11.87 -24.17 21.83
N TRP A 142 11.98 -25.14 20.95
CA TRP A 142 12.12 -24.93 19.50
C TRP A 142 10.90 -25.47 18.75
N ILE A 143 10.66 -24.97 17.54
CA ILE A 143 9.55 -25.38 16.69
C ILE A 143 10.05 -25.51 15.25
N GLU A 144 9.79 -26.65 14.62
CA GLU A 144 10.01 -26.86 13.19
C GLU A 144 8.68 -26.78 12.45
N LEU A 145 8.63 -26.02 11.37
CA LEU A 145 7.41 -25.72 10.63
C LEU A 145 7.67 -25.91 9.14
N LYS A 146 6.88 -26.73 8.49
CA LYS A 146 6.84 -26.76 7.02
C LYS A 146 6.05 -25.56 6.49
N TYR A 147 6.39 -25.10 5.29
CA TYR A 147 5.64 -24.01 4.65
C TYR A 147 5.29 -24.35 3.20
N LYS A 148 4.23 -23.70 2.71
CA LYS A 148 3.78 -23.74 1.32
C LYS A 148 3.93 -22.36 0.69
N GLY A 149 4.38 -22.34 -0.57
CA GLY A 149 4.60 -21.12 -1.34
C GLY A 149 6.08 -20.89 -1.61
N LEU A 150 6.37 -19.81 -2.31
CA LEU A 150 7.71 -19.43 -2.70
C LEU A 150 8.16 -18.19 -1.92
N ILE A 151 9.35 -18.24 -1.35
CA ILE A 151 10.03 -17.04 -0.87
C ILE A 151 10.67 -16.38 -2.09
N HIS A 152 9.96 -15.40 -2.65
CA HIS A 152 10.25 -14.76 -3.94
C HIS A 152 11.21 -13.56 -3.85
N LEU A 153 11.84 -13.34 -2.69
CA LEU A 153 12.78 -12.26 -2.42
C LEU A 153 14.12 -12.82 -1.96
N LYS A 154 15.22 -12.27 -2.46
CA LYS A 154 16.58 -12.49 -1.97
C LYS A 154 17.17 -11.18 -1.45
N GLY A 155 18.02 -11.29 -0.44
CA GLY A 155 18.69 -10.18 0.22
C GLY A 155 18.92 -10.48 1.69
N GLU A 156 19.32 -9.47 2.46
CA GLU A 156 19.48 -9.62 3.90
C GLU A 156 18.13 -9.87 4.56
N ARG A 157 18.03 -10.98 5.31
CA ARG A 157 16.84 -11.33 6.06
C ARG A 157 16.75 -10.47 7.31
N GLY A 158 15.58 -9.92 7.57
CA GLY A 158 15.28 -9.16 8.79
C GLY A 158 14.43 -9.94 9.77
N ARG A 159 13.41 -9.30 10.33
CA ARG A 159 12.47 -9.92 11.28
C ARG A 159 11.52 -10.87 10.59
N LEU A 160 11.08 -11.86 11.34
CA LEU A 160 10.01 -12.78 10.96
C LEU A 160 8.79 -12.52 11.85
N GLU A 161 7.62 -12.38 11.25
CA GLU A 161 6.35 -12.28 12.00
C GLU A 161 5.45 -13.47 11.67
N ILE A 162 4.82 -14.05 12.70
CA ILE A 162 3.85 -15.13 12.55
C ILE A 162 2.46 -14.60 12.86
N HIS A 163 1.52 -14.93 11.99
CA HIS A 163 0.12 -14.51 12.09
C HIS A 163 -0.83 -15.68 11.88
N TYR A 164 -1.86 -15.76 12.72
CA TYR A 164 -2.99 -16.66 12.48
C TYR A 164 -4.17 -15.92 11.86
N ASP A 165 -4.56 -16.32 10.66
CA ASP A 165 -5.77 -15.82 10.01
C ASP A 165 -6.99 -16.62 10.52
N GLN A 166 -7.77 -16.01 11.41
CA GLN A 166 -8.96 -16.62 12.02
C GLN A 166 -10.06 -16.93 10.97
N ASP A 167 -10.17 -16.15 9.90
CA ASP A 167 -11.20 -16.34 8.87
C ASP A 167 -10.87 -17.54 7.97
N ARG A 168 -9.58 -17.74 7.67
CA ARG A 168 -9.07 -18.87 6.89
C ARG A 168 -8.73 -20.09 7.73
N ARG A 169 -8.50 -19.90 9.05
CA ARG A 169 -7.93 -20.90 9.97
C ARG A 169 -6.56 -21.41 9.52
N LYS A 170 -5.69 -20.45 9.13
CA LYS A 170 -4.36 -20.74 8.59
C LYS A 170 -3.31 -19.88 9.25
N TRP A 171 -2.12 -20.44 9.37
CA TRP A 171 -0.95 -19.73 9.85
C TRP A 171 -0.14 -19.18 8.68
N TYR A 172 0.38 -17.97 8.83
CA TYR A 172 1.24 -17.31 7.85
C TYR A 172 2.49 -16.79 8.51
N VAL A 173 3.61 -16.91 7.79
CA VAL A 173 4.87 -16.27 8.12
C VAL A 173 5.13 -15.13 7.16
N HIS A 174 5.53 -14.01 7.71
CA HIS A 174 5.94 -12.81 7.01
C HIS A 174 7.43 -12.60 7.28
N ILE A 175 8.28 -12.81 6.27
CA ILE A 175 9.74 -12.62 6.38
C ILE A 175 10.10 -11.31 5.69
N SER A 176 10.70 -10.37 6.43
CA SER A 176 11.20 -9.13 5.87
C SER A 176 12.57 -9.33 5.23
N PHE A 177 12.80 -8.65 4.11
CA PHE A 177 14.07 -8.64 3.38
C PHE A 177 14.50 -7.21 3.08
N GLU A 178 15.79 -6.96 3.17
CA GLU A 178 16.40 -5.88 2.43
C GLU A 178 16.72 -6.41 1.03
N VAL A 179 15.89 -6.03 0.05
CA VAL A 179 15.80 -6.75 -1.22
C VAL A 179 16.91 -6.33 -2.15
N LEU A 180 17.62 -7.32 -2.69
CA LEU A 180 18.60 -7.21 -3.78
C LEU A 180 18.02 -7.80 -5.07
N GLU A 181 17.37 -8.96 -4.98
CA GLU A 181 16.78 -9.68 -6.11
C GLU A 181 15.35 -10.13 -5.79
N LYS A 182 14.56 -10.29 -6.84
CA LYS A 182 13.20 -10.87 -6.77
C LYS A 182 12.97 -11.88 -7.88
N THR A 183 12.08 -12.85 -7.67
CA THR A 183 11.70 -13.79 -8.73
C THR A 183 10.62 -13.18 -9.64
N VAL A 184 10.87 -13.18 -10.94
CA VAL A 184 9.92 -12.82 -11.98
C VAL A 184 9.82 -13.98 -12.96
N ARG A 185 8.63 -14.57 -13.08
CA ARG A 185 8.38 -15.77 -13.93
C ARG A 185 9.39 -16.92 -13.71
N GLY A 186 9.76 -17.16 -12.47
CA GLY A 186 10.70 -18.22 -12.09
C GLY A 186 12.18 -17.86 -12.20
N VAL A 187 12.52 -16.70 -12.76
CA VAL A 187 13.90 -16.22 -12.91
C VAL A 187 14.21 -15.16 -11.84
N TRP A 188 15.39 -15.22 -11.24
CA TRP A 188 15.87 -14.21 -10.31
C TRP A 188 16.39 -13.00 -11.08
N VAL A 189 15.88 -11.84 -10.76
CA VAL A 189 16.28 -10.56 -11.37
C VAL A 189 16.63 -9.55 -10.28
N SER A 190 17.69 -8.79 -10.51
CA SER A 190 18.07 -7.69 -9.62
C SER A 190 17.01 -6.59 -9.62
N VAL A 191 16.79 -5.99 -8.45
CA VAL A 191 15.91 -4.83 -8.34
C VAL A 191 16.68 -3.61 -8.83
N PRO A 192 16.18 -2.86 -9.83
CA PRO A 192 16.93 -1.79 -10.48
C PRO A 192 17.41 -0.70 -9.51
N GLY A 193 16.53 -0.21 -8.63
CA GLY A 193 16.86 0.81 -7.62
C GLY A 193 17.16 2.21 -8.15
N LYS A 194 17.43 2.34 -9.47
CA LYS A 194 17.70 3.62 -10.17
C LYS A 194 16.89 3.69 -11.46
N PRO A 195 16.40 4.88 -11.86
CA PRO A 195 15.71 5.05 -13.14
C PRO A 195 16.67 4.91 -14.33
N ARG A 196 16.13 4.67 -15.52
CA ARG A 196 16.92 4.55 -16.77
C ARG A 196 17.16 5.87 -17.48
N GLY A 197 16.37 6.90 -17.17
CA GLY A 197 16.44 8.21 -17.80
C GLY A 197 15.98 9.30 -16.86
N ASN A 198 15.67 10.48 -17.41
CA ASN A 198 15.31 11.67 -16.64
C ASN A 198 13.92 12.21 -16.97
N LEU A 199 13.13 11.47 -17.78
CA LEU A 199 11.81 11.93 -18.21
C LEU A 199 10.82 12.06 -17.04
N VAL A 200 9.88 12.99 -17.19
CA VAL A 200 8.77 13.21 -16.25
C VAL A 200 7.47 12.71 -16.88
N ALA A 201 6.61 12.11 -16.06
CA ALA A 201 5.27 11.70 -16.47
C ALA A 201 4.19 12.26 -15.54
N GLY A 202 3.06 12.67 -16.13
CA GLY A 202 1.83 12.98 -15.40
C GLY A 202 0.90 11.78 -15.39
N THR A 203 0.18 11.60 -14.29
CA THR A 203 -0.69 10.44 -14.08
C THR A 203 -2.01 10.86 -13.47
N ASP A 204 -3.09 10.65 -14.22
CA ASP A 204 -4.48 10.80 -13.74
C ASP A 204 -5.03 9.44 -13.32
N ILE A 205 -5.76 9.41 -12.22
CA ILE A 205 -6.31 8.19 -11.62
C ILE A 205 -7.82 8.19 -11.76
N GLY A 206 -8.35 7.17 -12.45
CA GLY A 206 -9.78 7.09 -12.76
C GLY A 206 -10.40 5.71 -12.53
N ILE A 207 -11.74 5.62 -12.57
CA ILE A 207 -12.49 4.35 -12.39
C ILE A 207 -12.52 3.54 -13.69
N ASN A 208 -12.73 4.18 -14.82
CA ASN A 208 -12.80 3.53 -16.12
C ASN A 208 -11.42 3.22 -16.68
N ASN A 209 -10.50 4.17 -16.55
CA ASN A 209 -9.08 3.96 -16.67
C ASN A 209 -8.48 4.04 -15.28
N LEU A 210 -7.93 2.93 -14.79
CA LEU A 210 -7.32 2.86 -13.44
C LEU A 210 -6.21 3.90 -13.30
N VAL A 211 -5.45 4.08 -14.38
CA VAL A 211 -4.34 5.02 -14.50
C VAL A 211 -4.25 5.48 -15.95
N ALA A 212 -4.30 6.77 -16.19
CA ALA A 212 -3.96 7.40 -17.45
C ALA A 212 -2.60 8.10 -17.30
N ILE A 213 -1.67 7.83 -18.19
CA ILE A 213 -0.29 8.32 -18.11
C ILE A 213 0.05 9.10 -19.37
N TYR A 214 0.70 10.25 -19.18
CA TYR A 214 1.29 11.04 -20.26
C TYR A 214 2.73 11.40 -19.91
N VAL A 215 3.67 11.08 -20.78
CA VAL A 215 5.11 11.33 -20.63
C VAL A 215 5.47 12.59 -21.42
N GLU A 216 6.42 13.38 -20.93
CA GLU A 216 6.88 14.60 -21.61
C GLU A 216 7.41 14.37 -23.03
N SER A 217 7.87 13.14 -23.32
CA SER A 217 8.24 12.72 -24.68
C SER A 217 7.06 12.55 -25.66
N GLY A 218 5.82 12.78 -25.20
CA GLY A 218 4.61 12.60 -26.00
C GLY A 218 4.02 11.18 -25.95
N LEU A 219 4.70 10.23 -25.30
CA LEU A 219 4.15 8.88 -25.12
C LEU A 219 3.01 8.88 -24.11
N ALA A 220 1.98 8.08 -24.37
CA ALA A 220 0.83 7.95 -23.50
C ALA A 220 0.41 6.50 -23.29
N LYS A 221 -0.18 6.19 -22.12
CA LYS A 221 -0.68 4.87 -21.78
C LYS A 221 -1.95 4.95 -20.95
N LEU A 222 -2.95 4.14 -21.32
CA LEU A 222 -4.17 3.93 -20.56
C LEU A 222 -4.17 2.54 -19.91
N VAL A 223 -4.42 2.49 -18.63
CA VAL A 223 -4.56 1.25 -17.87
C VAL A 223 -6.02 1.03 -17.55
N ASN A 224 -6.63 0.02 -18.15
CA ASN A 224 -8.07 -0.24 -18.06
C ASN A 224 -8.51 -0.53 -16.60
N GLY A 225 -9.52 0.20 -16.12
CA GLY A 225 -10.15 0.00 -14.80
C GLY A 225 -11.49 -0.77 -14.85
N LYS A 226 -12.09 -0.95 -16.02
CA LYS A 226 -13.41 -1.59 -16.16
C LYS A 226 -13.50 -3.00 -15.54
N PRO A 227 -12.49 -3.90 -15.67
CA PRO A 227 -12.53 -5.21 -15.00
C PRO A 227 -12.58 -5.11 -13.48
N LEU A 228 -11.93 -4.12 -12.88
CA LEU A 228 -12.01 -3.86 -11.43
C LEU A 228 -13.43 -3.47 -11.02
N LYS A 229 -14.05 -2.60 -11.80
CA LYS A 229 -15.44 -2.18 -11.61
C LYS A 229 -16.40 -3.38 -11.70
N ALA A 230 -16.28 -4.21 -12.73
CA ALA A 230 -17.11 -5.40 -12.93
C ALA A 230 -16.97 -6.40 -11.76
N VAL A 231 -15.74 -6.70 -11.34
CA VAL A 231 -15.48 -7.58 -10.18
C VAL A 231 -16.11 -7.02 -8.91
N SER A 232 -16.02 -5.70 -8.69
CA SER A 232 -16.57 -5.07 -7.50
C SER A 232 -18.10 -5.09 -7.49
N HIS A 233 -18.74 -4.82 -8.62
CA HIS A 233 -20.21 -4.91 -8.74
C HIS A 233 -20.70 -6.34 -8.52
N TYR A 234 -20.08 -7.34 -9.14
CA TYR A 234 -20.42 -8.76 -8.93
C TYR A 234 -20.39 -9.15 -7.45
N TRP A 235 -19.29 -8.88 -6.76
CA TRP A 235 -19.16 -9.26 -5.35
C TRP A 235 -20.13 -8.53 -4.45
N ARG A 236 -20.44 -7.27 -4.74
CA ARG A 236 -21.41 -6.51 -3.94
C ARG A 236 -22.81 -7.07 -4.04
N LEU A 237 -23.30 -7.39 -5.24
CA LEU A 237 -24.60 -8.03 -5.41
C LEU A 237 -24.65 -9.33 -4.61
N ARG A 238 -23.65 -10.22 -4.77
CA ARG A 238 -23.60 -11.49 -4.04
C ARG A 238 -23.51 -11.32 -2.52
N ILE A 239 -22.80 -10.31 -2.04
CA ILE A 239 -22.69 -9.98 -0.62
C ILE A 239 -24.02 -9.43 -0.11
N ALA A 240 -24.69 -8.55 -0.85
CA ALA A 240 -25.98 -7.97 -0.47
C ALA A 240 -27.07 -9.03 -0.38
N GLU A 241 -27.19 -9.93 -1.36
CA GLU A 241 -28.09 -11.08 -1.34
C GLU A 241 -27.88 -11.94 -0.08
N TYR A 242 -26.63 -12.30 0.19
CA TYR A 242 -26.30 -13.14 1.34
C TYR A 242 -26.51 -12.42 2.68
N GLN A 243 -26.23 -11.11 2.74
CA GLN A 243 -26.49 -10.28 3.91
C GLN A 243 -27.99 -10.16 4.20
N SER A 244 -28.82 -9.97 3.14
CA SER A 244 -30.27 -9.93 3.27
C SER A 244 -30.80 -11.25 3.85
N MET A 245 -30.29 -12.38 3.36
CA MET A 245 -30.66 -13.69 3.92
C MET A 245 -30.27 -13.81 5.41
N LEU A 246 -29.06 -13.40 5.80
CA LEU A 246 -28.64 -13.44 7.20
C LEU A 246 -29.51 -12.55 8.10
N ASN A 247 -29.89 -11.38 7.61
CA ASN A 247 -30.72 -10.43 8.35
C ASN A 247 -32.12 -11.01 8.70
N LYS A 248 -32.71 -11.85 7.80
CA LYS A 248 -33.96 -12.57 8.08
C LYS A 248 -33.88 -13.49 9.30
N TYR A 249 -32.69 -13.98 9.61
CA TYR A 249 -32.41 -14.82 10.78
C TYR A 249 -31.80 -14.03 11.96
N GLY A 250 -31.83 -12.69 11.93
CA GLY A 250 -31.27 -11.85 12.98
C GLY A 250 -29.76 -11.86 13.06
N LEU A 251 -29.04 -12.43 12.06
CA LEU A 251 -27.60 -12.60 12.05
C LEU A 251 -26.92 -11.45 11.32
N LYS A 252 -26.08 -10.67 12.01
CA LYS A 252 -25.31 -9.56 11.43
C LYS A 252 -24.09 -10.01 10.62
N THR A 253 -23.56 -11.21 10.85
CA THR A 253 -22.35 -11.72 10.18
C THR A 253 -22.26 -13.23 10.25
N SER A 254 -21.51 -13.82 9.30
CA SER A 254 -21.19 -15.25 9.31
C SER A 254 -19.76 -15.47 8.80
N ARG A 255 -19.22 -16.68 8.98
CA ARG A 255 -17.92 -17.06 8.40
C ARG A 255 -17.94 -16.95 6.87
N ARG A 256 -19.03 -17.38 6.22
CA ARG A 256 -19.20 -17.31 4.76
C ARG A 256 -19.21 -15.86 4.27
N LEU A 257 -19.92 -14.97 4.94
CA LEU A 257 -19.94 -13.54 4.61
C LEU A 257 -18.53 -12.92 4.69
N ARG A 258 -17.80 -13.19 5.79
CA ARG A 258 -16.40 -12.72 5.93
C ARG A 258 -15.48 -13.28 4.84
N SER A 259 -15.67 -14.55 4.45
CA SER A 259 -14.95 -15.18 3.34
C SER A 259 -15.22 -14.50 2.00
N MET A 260 -16.48 -14.11 1.72
CA MET A 260 -16.86 -13.38 0.51
C MET A 260 -16.17 -12.02 0.43
N TYR A 261 -16.20 -11.21 1.51
CA TYR A 261 -15.45 -9.95 1.60
C TYR A 261 -13.95 -10.14 1.42
N SER A 262 -13.38 -11.20 2.00
CA SER A 262 -11.96 -11.52 1.87
C SER A 262 -11.58 -11.90 0.42
N LYS A 263 -12.42 -12.70 -0.26
CA LYS A 263 -12.22 -13.05 -1.68
C LYS A 263 -12.30 -11.81 -2.58
N TRP A 264 -13.30 -10.96 -2.38
CA TRP A 264 -13.42 -9.71 -3.12
C TRP A 264 -12.18 -8.84 -2.98
N ARG A 265 -11.78 -8.51 -1.74
CA ARG A 265 -10.60 -7.69 -1.47
C ARG A 265 -9.33 -8.24 -2.11
N ARG A 266 -9.12 -9.57 -2.11
CA ARG A 266 -7.96 -10.19 -2.75
C ARG A 266 -7.98 -10.03 -4.26
N ARG A 267 -9.13 -10.22 -4.92
CA ARG A 267 -9.25 -10.03 -6.38
C ARG A 267 -8.98 -8.58 -6.79
N VAL A 268 -9.55 -7.63 -6.03
CA VAL A 268 -9.30 -6.20 -6.23
C VAL A 268 -7.80 -5.88 -6.11
N LYS A 269 -7.17 -6.33 -5.02
CA LYS A 269 -5.73 -6.11 -4.80
C LYS A 269 -4.87 -6.74 -5.89
N ALA A 270 -5.13 -8.00 -6.24
CA ALA A 270 -4.37 -8.70 -7.27
C ALA A 270 -4.45 -7.98 -8.63
N TYR A 271 -5.62 -7.46 -8.98
CA TYR A 271 -5.78 -6.68 -10.20
C TYR A 271 -4.95 -5.39 -10.16
N ILE A 272 -5.09 -4.60 -9.09
CA ILE A 272 -4.34 -3.35 -8.91
C ILE A 272 -2.83 -3.63 -8.92
N ASP A 273 -2.36 -4.63 -8.18
CA ASP A 273 -0.94 -5.01 -8.10
C ASP A 273 -0.34 -5.33 -9.46
N SER A 274 -1.07 -6.11 -10.26
CA SER A 274 -0.64 -6.48 -11.61
C SER A 274 -0.59 -5.26 -12.55
N ARG A 275 -1.64 -4.43 -12.53
CA ARG A 275 -1.73 -3.29 -13.45
C ARG A 275 -0.78 -2.15 -13.10
N VAL A 276 -0.62 -1.86 -11.83
CA VAL A 276 0.36 -0.86 -11.36
C VAL A 276 1.78 -1.30 -11.70
N ARG A 277 2.10 -2.58 -11.49
CA ARG A 277 3.42 -3.10 -11.87
C ARG A 277 3.68 -2.93 -13.35
N GLN A 278 2.76 -3.33 -14.22
CA GLN A 278 2.87 -3.15 -15.67
C GLN A 278 3.01 -1.68 -16.08
N ALA A 279 2.33 -0.77 -15.38
CA ALA A 279 2.42 0.66 -15.65
C ALA A 279 3.81 1.22 -15.27
N ILE A 280 4.31 0.88 -14.08
CA ILE A 280 5.63 1.35 -13.61
C ILE A 280 6.76 0.71 -14.41
N GLU A 281 6.67 -0.56 -14.78
CA GLU A 281 7.65 -1.23 -15.64
C GLU A 281 7.73 -0.55 -17.02
N TRP A 282 6.59 -0.15 -17.58
CA TRP A 282 6.56 0.62 -18.81
C TRP A 282 7.18 2.01 -18.63
N LEU A 283 6.84 2.75 -17.57
CA LEU A 283 7.46 4.03 -17.26
C LEU A 283 8.99 3.92 -17.15
N TYR A 284 9.46 2.88 -16.46
CA TYR A 284 10.88 2.59 -16.36
C TYR A 284 11.52 2.30 -17.73
N SER A 285 10.84 1.53 -18.59
CA SER A 285 11.35 1.18 -19.92
C SER A 285 11.47 2.37 -20.86
N VAL A 286 10.63 3.38 -20.71
CA VAL A 286 10.66 4.62 -21.52
C VAL A 286 11.51 5.73 -20.91
N GLY A 287 12.20 5.47 -19.78
CA GLY A 287 13.17 6.38 -19.20
C GLY A 287 12.60 7.42 -18.22
N VAL A 288 11.44 7.17 -17.63
CA VAL A 288 10.83 8.06 -16.62
C VAL A 288 11.54 7.93 -15.28
N SER A 289 11.92 9.06 -14.68
CA SER A 289 12.51 9.15 -13.33
C SER A 289 11.56 9.78 -12.31
N VAL A 290 10.60 10.60 -12.75
CA VAL A 290 9.64 11.28 -11.89
C VAL A 290 8.22 11.05 -12.41
N VAL A 291 7.32 10.63 -11.53
CA VAL A 291 5.89 10.49 -11.81
C VAL A 291 5.10 11.45 -10.94
N LYS A 292 4.45 12.42 -11.56
CA LYS A 292 3.48 13.29 -10.92
C LYS A 292 2.13 12.59 -10.91
N VAL A 293 1.56 12.39 -9.74
CA VAL A 293 0.27 11.70 -9.57
C VAL A 293 -0.76 12.71 -9.10
N GLY A 294 -1.82 12.88 -9.87
CA GLY A 294 -2.97 13.67 -9.48
C GLY A 294 -3.65 13.09 -8.25
N TYR A 295 -4.00 13.95 -7.29
CA TYR A 295 -4.62 13.56 -6.05
C TYR A 295 -5.96 14.29 -5.86
N PRO A 296 -7.10 13.60 -6.03
CA PRO A 296 -8.41 14.18 -5.77
C PRO A 296 -8.66 14.26 -4.26
N LYS A 297 -8.47 15.46 -3.70
CA LYS A 297 -8.90 15.73 -2.31
C LYS A 297 -10.43 15.63 -2.25
N TYR A 298 -10.97 14.90 -1.25
CA TYR A 298 -12.40 14.89 -0.89
C TYR A 298 -13.38 14.24 -1.87
N ILE A 299 -12.93 13.56 -2.93
CA ILE A 299 -13.83 12.94 -3.92
C ILE A 299 -14.88 12.00 -3.30
N ALA A 300 -14.53 11.31 -2.22
CA ALA A 300 -15.46 10.43 -1.50
C ALA A 300 -16.41 11.18 -0.56
N GLN A 301 -16.13 12.45 -0.26
CA GLN A 301 -16.93 13.29 0.65
C GLN A 301 -17.88 14.21 -0.11
N GLU A 302 -17.47 14.69 -1.28
CA GLU A 302 -18.23 15.65 -2.09
C GLU A 302 -19.14 14.99 -3.11
N ASN A 303 -18.71 13.85 -3.69
CA ASN A 303 -19.49 13.08 -4.65
C ASN A 303 -19.76 11.68 -4.07
N GLY A 304 -20.82 11.55 -3.29
CA GLY A 304 -21.31 10.30 -2.70
C GLY A 304 -21.74 9.24 -3.71
N ASP A 305 -21.28 9.30 -4.97
CA ASP A 305 -21.52 8.25 -5.96
C ASP A 305 -21.00 6.91 -5.42
N PHE A 306 -21.84 5.93 -5.59
CA PHE A 306 -21.64 4.55 -5.22
C PHE A 306 -20.26 3.99 -5.64
N ASN A 307 -19.79 4.33 -6.83
CA ASN A 307 -18.50 3.89 -7.33
C ASN A 307 -17.34 4.50 -6.55
N ASN A 308 -17.43 5.78 -6.19
CA ASN A 308 -16.39 6.51 -5.47
C ASN A 308 -16.24 6.04 -4.03
N VAL A 309 -17.36 5.70 -3.37
CA VAL A 309 -17.35 5.30 -1.96
C VAL A 309 -17.02 3.82 -1.76
N HIS A 310 -17.50 2.95 -2.66
CA HIS A 310 -17.52 1.51 -2.39
C HIS A 310 -16.69 0.64 -3.35
N VAL A 311 -16.45 1.10 -4.58
CA VAL A 311 -15.68 0.36 -5.59
C VAL A 311 -14.22 0.76 -5.57
N TRP A 312 -13.94 2.01 -5.21
CA TRP A 312 -12.65 2.63 -5.36
C TRP A 312 -11.74 2.47 -4.14
N THR A 313 -10.73 1.64 -4.25
CA THR A 313 -9.68 1.49 -3.24
C THR A 313 -8.52 2.46 -3.48
N TYR A 314 -8.85 3.75 -3.55
CA TYR A 314 -7.96 4.85 -3.90
C TYR A 314 -6.64 4.85 -3.11
N GLY A 315 -6.73 4.83 -1.79
CA GLY A 315 -5.54 4.81 -0.93
C GLY A 315 -4.63 3.60 -1.16
N TYR A 316 -5.20 2.44 -1.54
CA TYR A 316 -4.40 1.26 -1.88
C TYR A 316 -3.67 1.45 -3.21
N LEU A 317 -4.34 2.00 -4.23
CA LEU A 317 -3.76 2.28 -5.54
C LEU A 317 -2.58 3.25 -5.43
N LEU A 318 -2.75 4.39 -4.75
CA LEU A 318 -1.68 5.37 -4.51
C LEU A 318 -0.48 4.77 -3.79
N ARG A 319 -0.74 4.01 -2.71
CA ARG A 319 0.32 3.31 -1.99
C ARG A 319 1.06 2.34 -2.91
N ARG A 320 0.32 1.59 -3.73
CA ARG A 320 0.91 0.60 -4.60
C ARG A 320 1.76 1.21 -5.71
N ILE A 321 1.34 2.36 -6.27
CA ILE A 321 2.15 3.15 -7.21
C ILE A 321 3.48 3.54 -6.53
N HIS A 322 3.42 4.10 -5.33
CA HIS A 322 4.61 4.49 -4.58
C HIS A 322 5.55 3.31 -4.28
N GLU A 323 5.00 2.20 -3.78
CA GLU A 323 5.77 1.00 -3.45
C GLU A 323 6.47 0.38 -4.67
N VAL A 324 5.80 0.32 -5.82
CA VAL A 324 6.39 -0.25 -7.04
C VAL A 324 7.37 0.73 -7.67
N ALA A 325 7.09 2.02 -7.68
CA ALA A 325 8.00 3.05 -8.19
C ALA A 325 9.35 3.04 -7.45
N GLU A 326 9.34 2.86 -6.12
CA GLU A 326 10.55 2.71 -5.30
C GLU A 326 11.46 1.56 -5.78
N GLU A 327 10.91 0.45 -6.28
CA GLU A 327 11.69 -0.67 -6.82
C GLU A 327 12.52 -0.27 -8.04
N TYR A 328 12.06 0.72 -8.79
CA TYR A 328 12.68 1.21 -10.03
C TYR A 328 13.41 2.55 -9.84
N GLY A 329 13.50 3.05 -8.60
CA GLY A 329 14.10 4.35 -8.29
C GLY A 329 13.31 5.55 -8.84
N ILE A 330 12.06 5.34 -9.26
CA ILE A 330 11.19 6.39 -9.78
C ILE A 330 10.60 7.18 -8.61
N THR A 331 10.78 8.49 -8.62
CA THR A 331 10.23 9.40 -7.61
C THR A 331 8.76 9.66 -7.88
N VAL A 332 7.90 9.52 -6.85
CA VAL A 332 6.46 9.83 -6.95
C VAL A 332 6.19 11.16 -6.26
N VAL A 333 5.61 12.10 -7.01
CA VAL A 333 5.21 13.43 -6.53
C VAL A 333 3.68 13.54 -6.62
N TYR A 334 3.02 13.88 -5.51
CA TYR A 334 1.58 14.09 -5.51
C TYR A 334 1.25 15.55 -5.76
N VAL A 335 0.41 15.81 -6.76
CA VAL A 335 -0.02 17.15 -7.16
C VAL A 335 -1.53 17.31 -7.04
N SER A 336 -2.02 18.54 -6.88
CA SER A 336 -3.45 18.80 -6.84
C SER A 336 -4.08 18.57 -8.22
N GLU A 337 -5.20 17.86 -8.27
CA GLU A 337 -6.01 17.69 -9.48
C GLU A 337 -6.96 18.86 -9.75
N ALA A 338 -6.97 19.91 -8.92
CA ALA A 338 -7.88 21.00 -9.10
C ALA A 338 -7.74 21.60 -10.51
N TYR A 339 -8.87 21.61 -11.24
CA TYR A 339 -8.99 22.15 -12.61
C TYR A 339 -8.21 21.43 -13.71
N THR A 340 -7.51 20.33 -13.44
CA THR A 340 -6.74 19.60 -14.47
C THR A 340 -7.62 19.00 -15.53
N SER A 341 -8.88 18.68 -15.23
CA SER A 341 -9.84 18.08 -16.18
C SER A 341 -10.56 19.12 -17.06
N SER A 342 -10.40 20.41 -16.79
CA SER A 342 -11.11 21.50 -17.51
C SER A 342 -10.22 22.38 -18.39
N LYS A 343 -8.89 22.28 -18.24
CA LYS A 343 -7.94 23.01 -19.07
C LYS A 343 -7.69 22.31 -20.40
N CYS A 344 -7.74 23.05 -21.48
CA CYS A 344 -7.38 22.56 -22.79
C CYS A 344 -5.86 22.28 -22.88
N PRO A 345 -5.41 21.12 -23.32
CA PRO A 345 -3.99 20.81 -23.40
C PRO A 345 -3.23 21.68 -24.43
N ILE A 346 -3.94 22.29 -25.37
CA ILE A 346 -3.36 23.14 -26.41
C ILE A 346 -3.26 24.60 -25.97
N HIS A 347 -4.35 25.15 -25.42
CA HIS A 347 -4.43 26.58 -25.12
C HIS A 347 -4.08 26.88 -23.65
N GLY A 348 -3.98 25.87 -22.78
CA GLY A 348 -3.76 26.11 -21.33
C GLY A 348 -4.95 26.74 -20.60
N GLU A 349 -6.05 27.06 -21.30
CA GLU A 349 -7.23 27.76 -20.83
C GLU A 349 -8.46 26.82 -20.81
N ARG A 350 -9.56 27.33 -20.20
CA ARG A 350 -10.84 26.61 -20.17
C ARG A 350 -11.65 26.87 -21.47
N CYS A 351 -11.05 26.56 -22.63
CA CYS A 351 -11.69 26.71 -23.94
C CYS A 351 -12.36 25.43 -24.42
N GLY A 352 -12.71 24.52 -23.53
CA GLY A 352 -13.36 23.26 -23.87
C GLY A 352 -14.07 22.65 -22.67
N SER A 353 -14.81 21.60 -22.92
CA SER A 353 -15.55 20.87 -21.89
C SER A 353 -15.48 19.36 -22.08
N ARG A 354 -15.70 18.62 -20.99
CA ARG A 354 -15.95 17.18 -21.08
C ARG A 354 -17.31 16.96 -21.76
N VAL A 355 -17.28 16.33 -22.93
CA VAL A 355 -18.45 15.78 -23.59
C VAL A 355 -18.62 14.31 -23.19
N LYS A 356 -19.67 13.62 -23.66
CA LYS A 356 -20.02 12.27 -23.19
C LYS A 356 -18.82 11.29 -23.13
N ARG A 357 -18.79 10.44 -22.09
CA ARG A 357 -17.97 9.22 -21.98
C ARG A 357 -16.44 9.38 -22.07
N GLY A 358 -15.86 10.32 -21.35
CA GLY A 358 -14.40 10.42 -21.25
C GLY A 358 -13.74 11.12 -22.44
N LEU A 359 -14.50 11.94 -23.18
CA LEU A 359 -14.00 12.80 -24.23
C LEU A 359 -13.98 14.27 -23.75
N PHE A 360 -12.93 14.99 -24.13
CA PHE A 360 -12.78 16.42 -23.98
C PHE A 360 -12.83 17.09 -25.35
N LYS A 361 -13.69 18.04 -25.55
CA LYS A 361 -13.80 18.81 -26.82
C LYS A 361 -13.27 20.22 -26.62
N CYS A 362 -12.27 20.59 -27.39
CA CYS A 362 -11.83 21.99 -27.54
C CYS A 362 -12.76 22.74 -28.48
N THR A 363 -13.41 23.81 -28.01
CA THR A 363 -14.36 24.58 -28.82
C THR A 363 -13.67 25.42 -29.88
N ARG A 364 -12.46 25.94 -29.60
CA ARG A 364 -11.70 26.77 -30.55
C ARG A 364 -11.21 25.98 -31.79
N LEU A 365 -10.74 24.74 -31.57
CA LEU A 365 -10.21 23.91 -32.64
C LEU A 365 -11.20 22.86 -33.15
N ASN A 366 -12.37 22.75 -32.52
CA ASN A 366 -13.34 21.69 -32.76
C ASN A 366 -12.76 20.27 -32.72
N LYS A 367 -11.63 20.08 -32.00
CA LYS A 367 -10.95 18.79 -31.81
C LYS A 367 -11.38 18.11 -30.54
N VAL A 368 -11.40 16.77 -30.59
CA VAL A 368 -11.79 15.92 -29.47
C VAL A 368 -10.57 15.13 -28.99
N PHE A 369 -10.38 15.08 -27.69
CA PHE A 369 -9.27 14.39 -27.01
C PHE A 369 -9.81 13.38 -26.00
N ASN A 370 -8.99 12.39 -25.63
CA ASN A 370 -9.30 11.54 -24.48
C ASN A 370 -9.20 12.37 -23.20
N ALA A 371 -10.28 12.48 -22.43
CA ALA A 371 -10.36 13.35 -21.26
C ALA A 371 -9.40 12.93 -20.12
N ASP A 372 -9.13 11.63 -19.98
CA ASP A 372 -8.23 11.11 -18.93
C ASP A 372 -6.76 11.39 -19.31
N LEU A 373 -6.41 11.35 -20.61
CA LEU A 373 -5.09 11.77 -21.08
C LEU A 373 -4.91 13.28 -20.99
N VAL A 374 -5.95 14.08 -21.21
CA VAL A 374 -5.93 15.54 -20.95
C VAL A 374 -5.66 15.80 -19.46
N GLY A 375 -6.31 15.07 -18.56
CA GLY A 375 -6.03 15.14 -17.12
C GLY A 375 -4.57 14.81 -16.80
N ALA A 376 -4.06 13.71 -17.35
CA ALA A 376 -2.67 13.29 -17.15
C ALA A 376 -1.66 14.32 -17.68
N TYR A 377 -1.91 14.90 -18.85
CA TYR A 377 -1.09 15.98 -19.42
C TYR A 377 -1.10 17.23 -18.53
N ASN A 378 -2.26 17.66 -18.08
CA ASN A 378 -2.37 18.84 -17.19
C ASN A 378 -1.70 18.59 -15.83
N ILE A 379 -1.71 17.35 -15.32
CA ILE A 379 -0.97 16.95 -14.12
C ILE A 379 0.55 17.03 -14.38
N LEU A 380 1.01 16.61 -15.56
CA LEU A 380 2.43 16.70 -15.95
C LEU A 380 2.94 18.13 -15.87
N ILE A 381 2.21 19.09 -16.46
CA ILE A 381 2.62 20.50 -16.50
C ILE A 381 2.34 21.28 -15.19
N THR A 382 1.58 20.70 -14.24
CA THR A 382 1.34 21.32 -12.95
C THR A 382 2.67 21.47 -12.18
N PRO A 383 2.99 22.67 -11.63
CA PRO A 383 4.16 22.85 -10.81
C PRO A 383 4.17 21.86 -9.65
N SER A 384 5.33 21.26 -9.38
CA SER A 384 5.50 20.43 -8.19
C SER A 384 5.50 21.33 -6.96
N PRO A 385 4.86 20.95 -5.84
CA PRO A 385 5.02 21.68 -4.59
C PRO A 385 6.52 21.76 -4.27
N GLU A 386 7.03 22.95 -3.99
CA GLU A 386 8.42 23.12 -3.56
C GLU A 386 8.68 22.23 -2.36
N ARG A 387 9.68 21.37 -2.48
CA ARG A 387 10.18 20.64 -1.32
C ARG A 387 10.96 21.64 -0.49
N ASP A 388 10.47 21.92 0.71
CA ASP A 388 11.27 22.54 1.75
C ASP A 388 12.62 21.83 1.86
N ARG A 389 13.71 22.57 1.61
CA ARG A 389 15.10 22.09 1.69
C ARG A 389 15.47 21.90 3.16
N GLY A 390 15.06 20.81 3.74
CA GLY A 390 15.41 20.51 5.13
C GLY A 390 14.85 19.20 5.63
N ASN A 391 15.40 18.10 5.21
CA ASN A 391 15.72 16.90 6.00
C ASN A 391 16.00 15.69 5.08
N GLY A 392 17.25 15.40 4.85
CA GLY A 392 17.84 14.07 4.78
C GLY A 392 17.28 13.04 3.79
N LEU A 393 16.85 13.44 2.61
CA LEU A 393 16.79 12.60 1.42
C LEU A 393 17.45 13.43 0.34
N GLU A 394 18.64 13.03 -0.08
CA GLU A 394 19.43 13.69 -1.09
C GLU A 394 18.57 13.98 -2.32
N THR A 395 18.33 15.25 -2.56
CA THR A 395 17.76 15.76 -3.79
C THR A 395 18.82 15.63 -4.87
N GLN A 396 18.55 14.86 -5.91
CA GLN A 396 19.36 14.94 -7.12
C GLN A 396 19.30 16.38 -7.68
N PRO A 397 20.44 16.95 -8.13
CA PRO A 397 20.50 18.32 -8.58
C PRO A 397 19.78 18.51 -9.92
N GLY A 398 19.00 19.56 -9.99
CA GLY A 398 18.73 20.34 -11.18
C GLY A 398 17.85 19.72 -12.25
N ILE A 399 16.53 19.77 -12.05
CA ILE A 399 15.61 19.91 -13.19
C ILE A 399 14.99 21.31 -13.01
N GLU A 400 15.48 22.27 -13.77
CA GLU A 400 14.82 23.57 -13.94
C GLU A 400 13.45 23.34 -14.61
N PRO A 401 12.40 24.04 -14.20
CA PRO A 401 11.12 23.99 -14.91
C PRO A 401 11.35 24.53 -16.33
N SER A 402 11.00 23.75 -17.35
CA SER A 402 11.04 24.19 -18.74
C SER A 402 10.28 25.51 -18.87
N ARG A 403 10.94 26.51 -19.50
CA ARG A 403 10.39 27.84 -19.72
C ARG A 403 9.09 27.74 -20.54
N ARG A 404 8.09 28.55 -20.18
CA ARG A 404 6.90 28.78 -21.00
C ARG A 404 7.33 29.15 -22.43
N GLY A 405 7.08 28.30 -23.38
CA GLY A 405 7.36 28.57 -24.79
C GLY A 405 7.79 27.40 -25.64
N ASP A 406 8.11 26.26 -25.05
CA ASP A 406 8.51 25.09 -25.83
C ASP A 406 7.32 24.44 -26.50
N VAL A 407 7.42 24.32 -27.82
CA VAL A 407 6.47 23.70 -28.74
C VAL A 407 6.02 22.35 -28.20
N ILE A 408 4.72 22.14 -28.06
CA ILE A 408 4.11 20.88 -27.63
C ILE A 408 4.48 19.80 -28.65
N PRO A 409 5.39 18.88 -28.35
CA PRO A 409 5.72 17.82 -29.29
C PRO A 409 4.61 16.78 -29.26
N ASN A 410 4.11 16.41 -30.43
CA ASN A 410 3.23 15.27 -30.70
C ASN A 410 1.84 15.25 -30.07
N LEU A 411 0.97 16.10 -30.56
CA LEU A 411 -0.48 16.05 -30.44
C LEU A 411 -1.18 14.72 -30.85
N PRO A 412 -0.61 13.80 -31.66
CA PRO A 412 -1.29 12.56 -32.04
C PRO A 412 -1.66 11.65 -30.86
N ALA A 413 -0.87 11.63 -29.81
CA ALA A 413 -1.14 10.77 -28.63
C ALA A 413 -2.37 11.19 -27.84
N LEU A 414 -2.76 12.49 -27.87
CA LEU A 414 -3.97 12.99 -27.22
C LEU A 414 -5.22 12.75 -28.08
N ALA A 415 -5.07 12.70 -29.40
CA ALA A 415 -6.16 12.53 -30.38
C ALA A 415 -6.41 11.06 -30.75
N GLY A 416 -5.45 10.18 -30.53
CA GLY A 416 -5.51 8.78 -30.99
C GLY A 416 -6.31 7.88 -30.06
N THR A 417 -7.50 7.57 -30.40
CA THR A 417 -8.19 6.26 -30.44
C THR A 417 -9.70 6.43 -30.47
N LEU A 418 -10.21 6.85 -31.62
CA LEU A 418 -11.61 6.64 -31.99
C LEU A 418 -11.73 5.55 -33.05
N ALA A 419 -10.86 4.53 -33.03
CA ALA A 419 -11.02 3.35 -33.88
C ALA A 419 -11.01 2.11 -33.00
N ARG A 420 -12.23 1.54 -32.86
CA ARG A 420 -12.69 0.25 -32.34
C ARG A 420 -13.05 0.16 -30.89
#